data_a540c00dc5af11105f9f0c3c4a36f816
#
_entry.id   a540c00dc5af11105f9f0c3c4a36f816
#
_cell.length_a   1.000
_cell.length_b   1.000
_cell.length_c   1.000
_cell.angle_alpha   90.00
_cell.angle_beta   90.00
_cell.angle_gamma   90.00
#
_symmetry.space_group_name_H-M   'P 1'
#
loop_
_entity.id
_entity.type
_entity.pdbx_description
1 polymer ?
#
loop_
_entity_poly.entity_id
_entity_poly.type
_entity_poly.pdbx_seq_one_letter_code
_entity_poly.pdbx_strand_id
1 'polypeptide(L)'
;MECGSVLIRDGARLERTFAIHPDYLDGNDSHGEGEVNFADRGLQLSRGFRALKIWMSVHTFGLAAFRAAVQRSLELAEFAQALVGSHDGLRLMAPATLGIVCFRREWPGADEGETERRGTALIDALERTGTALVSSTRLPGRHAVRLCILNPTSTEEHVRRVIEHFAGAPVPPAGQHGRAVPAGSRAGFSSSWPARTFSG
;
A
#
# COMPACT_ATOMS: atom_id res chain seq x y z
N MET A 1 -0.91 -7.55 3.19
CA MET A 1 -1.34 -7.62 4.62
C MET A 1 -2.85 -7.75 4.63
N GLU A 2 -3.39 -8.80 5.20
CA GLU A 2 -4.84 -9.04 5.23
C GLU A 2 -5.43 -8.51 6.54
N CYS A 3 -5.65 -7.22 6.64
CA CYS A 3 -6.35 -6.62 7.76
C CYS A 3 -7.13 -5.39 7.30
N GLY A 4 -8.44 -5.45 7.48
CA GLY A 4 -9.33 -4.32 7.35
C GLY A 4 -9.74 -3.82 8.73
N SER A 5 -9.98 -2.53 8.87
CA SER A 5 -10.47 -1.89 10.09
C SER A 5 -11.75 -1.13 9.80
N VAL A 6 -12.74 -1.31 10.66
CA VAL A 6 -14.00 -0.55 10.61
C VAL A 6 -14.18 0.15 11.95
N LEU A 7 -14.39 1.45 11.92
CA LEU A 7 -14.68 2.26 13.09
C LEU A 7 -16.17 2.62 13.10
N ILE A 8 -16.88 2.19 14.14
CA ILE A 8 -18.29 2.47 14.32
C ILE A 8 -18.50 3.17 15.66
N ARG A 9 -19.24 4.26 15.66
CA ARG A 9 -19.48 5.08 16.86
C ARG A 9 -20.26 4.34 17.94
N ASP A 10 -21.24 3.54 17.53
CA ASP A 10 -22.11 2.76 18.41
C ASP A 10 -21.94 1.26 18.11
N GLY A 11 -21.17 0.57 18.95
CA GLY A 11 -20.88 -0.87 18.79
C GLY A 11 -22.14 -1.76 18.86
N ALA A 12 -23.17 -1.33 19.57
CA ALA A 12 -24.43 -2.08 19.66
C ALA A 12 -25.17 -2.17 18.31
N ARG A 13 -24.86 -1.29 17.35
CA ARG A 13 -25.38 -1.40 15.98
C ARG A 13 -24.83 -2.62 15.25
N LEU A 14 -23.57 -2.97 15.49
CA LEU A 14 -22.97 -4.18 14.90
C LEU A 14 -23.67 -5.43 15.42
N GLU A 15 -23.87 -5.52 16.71
CA GLU A 15 -24.57 -6.65 17.35
C GLU A 15 -25.99 -6.78 16.80
N ARG A 16 -26.77 -5.71 16.78
CA ARG A 16 -28.12 -5.73 16.18
C ARG A 16 -28.15 -6.12 14.70
N THR A 17 -27.05 -5.93 13.98
CA THR A 17 -26.97 -6.24 12.55
C THR A 17 -26.49 -7.65 12.28
N PHE A 18 -25.59 -8.16 13.07
CA PHE A 18 -24.86 -9.38 12.76
C PHE A 18 -25.07 -10.51 13.77
N ALA A 19 -25.58 -10.23 14.98
CA ALA A 19 -25.81 -11.28 15.97
C ALA A 19 -26.78 -12.33 15.44
N ILE A 20 -26.34 -13.58 15.43
CA ILE A 20 -27.11 -14.76 15.12
C ILE A 20 -26.89 -15.73 16.28
N HIS A 21 -27.96 -16.05 17.00
CA HIS A 21 -27.94 -16.98 18.12
C HIS A 21 -28.62 -18.29 17.71
N PRO A 22 -27.90 -19.23 17.07
CA PRO A 22 -28.47 -20.53 16.75
C PRO A 22 -28.56 -21.39 18.02
N ASP A 23 -29.60 -22.19 18.14
CA ASP A 23 -29.93 -23.00 19.32
C ASP A 23 -28.79 -23.89 19.84
N TYR A 24 -27.86 -24.30 18.96
CA TYR A 24 -26.70 -25.12 19.34
C TYR A 24 -25.59 -24.33 20.05
N LEU A 25 -25.66 -23.01 20.10
CA LEU A 25 -24.72 -22.14 20.82
C LEU A 25 -25.28 -21.66 22.18
N ASP A 26 -26.57 -21.86 22.46
CA ASP A 26 -27.26 -21.39 23.68
C ASP A 26 -26.64 -21.93 25.00
N GLY A 27 -25.82 -22.96 24.93
CA GLY A 27 -25.08 -23.49 26.09
C GLY A 27 -23.72 -22.85 26.37
N ASN A 28 -23.27 -21.99 25.49
CA ASN A 28 -21.90 -21.36 25.57
C ASN A 28 -21.93 -19.89 25.97
N ASP A 29 -23.11 -19.35 26.33
CA ASP A 29 -23.29 -17.96 26.80
C ASP A 29 -22.70 -17.69 28.20
N SER A 30 -21.64 -18.43 28.58
CA SER A 30 -20.88 -18.17 29.81
C SER A 30 -19.94 -16.97 29.68
N HIS A 31 -20.28 -16.00 28.83
CA HIS A 31 -19.58 -14.74 28.80
C HIS A 31 -20.00 -13.90 30.02
N GLY A 32 -19.04 -13.48 30.84
CA GLY A 32 -19.32 -12.61 31.98
C GLY A 32 -19.99 -11.30 31.55
N GLU A 33 -20.77 -10.68 32.46
CA GLU A 33 -21.35 -9.38 32.19
C GLU A 33 -20.32 -8.40 31.68
N GLY A 34 -20.51 -7.86 30.47
CA GLY A 34 -19.61 -6.89 29.83
C GLY A 34 -18.55 -7.46 28.88
N GLU A 35 -18.47 -8.77 28.68
CA GLU A 35 -17.61 -9.34 27.64
C GLU A 35 -18.18 -9.12 26.23
N VAL A 36 -17.29 -8.77 25.32
CA VAL A 36 -17.64 -8.53 23.91
C VAL A 36 -17.43 -9.81 23.11
N ASN A 37 -18.52 -10.40 22.65
CA ASN A 37 -18.45 -11.48 21.68
C ASN A 37 -18.23 -10.92 20.26
N PHE A 38 -17.04 -11.12 19.71
CA PHE A 38 -16.72 -10.62 18.36
C PHE A 38 -17.46 -11.38 17.24
N ALA A 39 -18.02 -12.56 17.50
CA ALA A 39 -18.85 -13.27 16.55
C ALA A 39 -20.13 -12.48 16.23
N ASP A 40 -20.69 -11.77 17.23
CA ASP A 40 -21.91 -10.97 17.08
C ASP A 40 -21.67 -9.65 16.32
N ARG A 41 -20.42 -9.32 16.02
CA ARG A 41 -20.04 -8.06 15.38
C ARG A 41 -19.55 -8.20 13.95
N GLY A 42 -19.85 -9.31 13.28
CA GLY A 42 -19.44 -9.53 11.90
C GLY A 42 -20.05 -10.79 11.29
N LEU A 43 -19.78 -11.00 10.00
CA LEU A 43 -20.36 -12.13 9.23
C LEU A 43 -19.72 -13.48 9.55
N GLN A 44 -18.60 -13.52 10.25
CA GLN A 44 -17.84 -14.75 10.48
C GLN A 44 -17.91 -15.16 11.95
N LEU A 45 -18.48 -16.32 12.23
CA LEU A 45 -18.50 -16.92 13.55
C LEU A 45 -17.08 -17.21 14.06
N SER A 46 -16.24 -17.81 13.23
CA SER A 46 -14.84 -18.07 13.54
C SER A 46 -13.92 -17.35 12.55
N ARG A 47 -12.92 -16.62 13.05
CA ARG A 47 -11.97 -15.89 12.21
C ARG A 47 -10.57 -15.85 12.82
N GLY A 48 -9.56 -15.74 11.98
CA GLY A 48 -8.19 -15.53 12.45
C GLY A 48 -8.03 -14.21 13.20
N PHE A 49 -7.18 -14.19 14.22
CA PHE A 49 -6.87 -12.98 15.01
C PHE A 49 -6.00 -12.00 14.21
N ARG A 50 -6.60 -11.36 13.20
CA ARG A 50 -5.90 -10.45 12.28
C ARG A 50 -5.33 -9.21 12.95
N ALA A 51 -5.94 -8.75 14.05
CA ALA A 51 -5.46 -7.61 14.82
C ALA A 51 -4.11 -7.87 15.50
N LEU A 52 -3.75 -9.14 15.79
CA LEU A 52 -2.50 -9.49 16.44
C LEU A 52 -1.29 -8.98 15.67
N LYS A 53 -1.28 -9.15 14.35
CA LYS A 53 -0.16 -8.68 13.51
C LYS A 53 0.02 -7.16 13.55
N ILE A 54 -1.08 -6.39 13.63
CA ILE A 54 -1.03 -4.93 13.78
C ILE A 54 -0.47 -4.59 15.15
N TRP A 55 -1.02 -5.21 16.21
CA TRP A 55 -0.56 -5.00 17.58
C TRP A 55 0.93 -5.30 17.72
N MET A 56 1.37 -6.46 17.27
CA MET A 56 2.79 -6.84 17.30
C MET A 56 3.67 -5.85 16.53
N SER A 57 3.23 -5.43 15.33
CA SER A 57 4.00 -4.46 14.53
C SER A 57 4.12 -3.12 15.25
N VAL A 58 3.03 -2.62 15.85
CA VAL A 58 3.05 -1.36 16.60
C VAL A 58 3.94 -1.46 17.83
N HIS A 59 3.90 -2.59 18.55
CA HIS A 59 4.78 -2.82 19.70
C HIS A 59 6.25 -2.96 19.31
N THR A 60 6.54 -3.57 18.15
CA THR A 60 7.92 -3.75 17.67
C THR A 60 8.54 -2.47 17.14
N PHE A 61 7.81 -1.72 16.30
CA PHE A 61 8.35 -0.57 15.59
C PHE A 61 7.95 0.79 16.20
N GLY A 62 6.91 0.81 17.00
CA GLY A 62 6.34 2.02 17.60
C GLY A 62 5.49 2.84 16.60
N LEU A 63 4.54 3.61 17.12
CA LEU A 63 3.66 4.46 16.32
C LEU A 63 4.42 5.56 15.54
N ALA A 64 5.55 6.03 16.07
CA ALA A 64 6.37 7.05 15.41
C ALA A 64 6.91 6.54 14.06
N ALA A 65 7.35 5.29 13.99
CA ALA A 65 7.82 4.68 12.74
C ALA A 65 6.70 4.56 11.71
N PHE A 66 5.49 4.19 12.13
CA PHE A 66 4.32 4.14 11.24
C PHE A 66 3.95 5.53 10.70
N ARG A 67 3.94 6.54 11.57
CA ARG A 67 3.68 7.93 11.16
C ARG A 67 4.73 8.42 10.16
N ALA A 68 6.00 8.17 10.44
CA ALA A 68 7.09 8.53 9.53
C ALA A 68 6.97 7.84 8.17
N ALA A 69 6.61 6.55 8.14
CA ALA A 69 6.41 5.80 6.90
C ALA A 69 5.25 6.36 6.06
N VAL A 70 4.12 6.70 6.71
CA VAL A 70 2.98 7.34 6.04
C VAL A 70 3.36 8.72 5.53
N GLN A 71 3.99 9.55 6.37
CA GLN A 71 4.42 10.90 5.98
C GLN A 71 5.36 10.86 4.78
N ARG A 72 6.34 9.95 4.78
CA ARG A 72 7.25 9.74 3.65
C ARG A 72 6.51 9.37 2.36
N SER A 73 5.49 8.51 2.46
CA SER A 73 4.65 8.13 1.31
C SER A 73 3.92 9.35 0.72
N LEU A 74 3.40 10.25 1.57
CA LEU A 74 2.72 11.48 1.14
C LEU A 74 3.70 12.43 0.45
N GLU A 75 4.87 12.68 1.06
CA GLU A 75 5.93 13.54 0.50
C GLU A 75 6.40 13.04 -0.86
N LEU A 76 6.60 11.74 -1.01
CA LEU A 76 6.99 11.15 -2.29
C LEU A 76 5.88 11.24 -3.35
N ALA A 77 4.61 11.20 -2.95
CA ALA A 77 3.50 11.40 -3.88
C ALA A 77 3.42 12.86 -4.35
N GLU A 78 3.62 13.83 -3.46
CA GLU A 78 3.71 15.25 -3.81
C GLU A 78 4.91 15.50 -4.74
N PHE A 79 6.06 14.93 -4.44
CA PHE A 79 7.25 14.98 -5.31
C PHE A 79 6.96 14.39 -6.69
N ALA A 80 6.31 13.23 -6.77
CA ALA A 80 5.93 12.60 -8.02
C ALA A 80 4.98 13.49 -8.83
N GLN A 81 3.97 14.09 -8.18
CA GLN A 81 3.04 15.03 -8.80
C GLN A 81 3.77 16.24 -9.40
N ALA A 82 4.67 16.85 -8.63
CA ALA A 82 5.46 17.99 -9.10
C ALA A 82 6.33 17.60 -10.30
N LEU A 83 6.95 16.43 -10.25
CA LEU A 83 7.79 15.93 -11.33
C LEU A 83 6.98 15.62 -12.60
N VAL A 84 5.80 15.03 -12.47
CA VAL A 84 4.88 14.84 -13.62
C VAL A 84 4.54 16.19 -14.26
N GLY A 85 4.25 17.22 -13.44
CA GLY A 85 3.92 18.56 -13.94
C GLY A 85 5.10 19.30 -14.61
N SER A 86 6.33 18.89 -14.37
CA SER A 86 7.53 19.47 -14.99
C SER A 86 7.92 18.85 -16.33
N HIS A 87 7.30 17.75 -16.72
CA HIS A 87 7.58 17.08 -17.99
C HIS A 87 6.51 17.37 -19.03
N ASP A 88 6.90 17.98 -20.14
CA ASP A 88 6.06 18.09 -21.32
C ASP A 88 5.69 16.69 -21.83
N GLY A 89 4.41 16.48 -22.16
CA GLY A 89 3.92 15.17 -22.61
C GLY A 89 3.50 14.22 -21.49
N LEU A 90 3.70 14.55 -20.24
CA LEU A 90 3.04 13.91 -19.10
C LEU A 90 1.87 14.75 -18.61
N ARG A 91 0.80 14.10 -18.25
CA ARG A 91 -0.40 14.76 -17.74
C ARG A 91 -0.84 14.12 -16.43
N LEU A 92 -0.97 14.94 -15.41
CA LEU A 92 -1.61 14.53 -14.16
C LEU A 92 -3.11 14.33 -14.40
N MET A 93 -3.65 13.20 -13.99
CA MET A 93 -5.06 12.84 -14.20
C MET A 93 -5.95 13.22 -13.02
N ALA A 94 -5.38 13.31 -11.84
CA ALA A 94 -6.01 13.80 -10.61
C ALA A 94 -4.91 14.26 -9.65
N PRO A 95 -5.20 15.20 -8.73
CA PRO A 95 -4.28 15.57 -7.67
C PRO A 95 -3.83 14.33 -6.88
N ALA A 96 -2.57 14.32 -6.43
CA ALA A 96 -2.06 13.26 -5.58
C ALA A 96 -2.92 13.14 -4.31
N THR A 97 -3.30 11.92 -3.98
CA THR A 97 -4.13 11.65 -2.81
C THR A 97 -3.53 10.47 -2.05
N LEU A 98 -3.25 10.68 -0.76
CA LEU A 98 -2.46 9.74 0.03
C LEU A 98 -1.12 9.44 -0.68
N GLY A 99 -0.69 8.20 -0.73
CA GLY A 99 0.51 7.78 -1.45
C GLY A 99 0.26 7.39 -2.93
N ILE A 100 -0.76 7.98 -3.58
CA ILE A 100 -1.18 7.59 -4.93
C ILE A 100 -1.11 8.78 -5.87
N VAL A 101 -0.47 8.56 -7.04
CA VAL A 101 -0.42 9.52 -8.16
C VAL A 101 -0.94 8.84 -9.41
N CYS A 102 -1.87 9.49 -10.09
CA CYS A 102 -2.41 9.03 -11.36
C CYS A 102 -2.02 10.00 -12.46
N PHE A 103 -1.30 9.50 -13.45
CA PHE A 103 -0.82 10.31 -14.59
C PHE A 103 -0.86 9.48 -15.88
N ARG A 104 -0.65 10.12 -17.00
CA ARG A 104 -0.47 9.46 -18.29
C ARG A 104 0.52 10.19 -19.17
N ARG A 105 1.12 9.50 -20.09
CA ARG A 105 1.81 10.12 -21.20
C ARG A 105 0.79 10.44 -22.28
N GLU A 106 0.92 11.62 -22.87
CA GLU A 106 0.16 12.04 -24.05
C GLU A 106 1.05 11.97 -25.28
N TRP A 107 0.47 11.54 -26.41
CA TRP A 107 1.16 11.53 -27.68
C TRP A 107 0.37 12.38 -28.67
N PRO A 108 0.97 13.42 -29.28
CA PRO A 108 0.29 14.25 -30.26
C PRO A 108 -0.32 13.40 -31.39
N GLY A 109 -1.60 13.60 -31.64
CA GLY A 109 -2.34 12.90 -32.70
C GLY A 109 -2.77 11.47 -32.38
N ALA A 110 -2.42 10.90 -31.24
CA ALA A 110 -2.90 9.58 -30.82
C ALA A 110 -4.33 9.67 -30.26
N ASP A 111 -5.16 8.73 -30.63
CA ASP A 111 -6.46 8.52 -29.99
C ASP A 111 -6.33 7.86 -28.61
N GLU A 112 -7.44 7.69 -27.91
CA GLU A 112 -7.43 7.09 -26.56
C GLU A 112 -6.98 5.62 -26.60
N GLY A 113 -7.37 4.86 -27.62
CA GLY A 113 -6.98 3.46 -27.79
C GLY A 113 -5.47 3.30 -28.01
N GLU A 114 -4.88 4.17 -28.83
CA GLU A 114 -3.43 4.20 -29.06
C GLU A 114 -2.69 4.65 -27.81
N THR A 115 -3.19 5.66 -27.09
CA THR A 115 -2.62 6.12 -25.84
C THR A 115 -2.62 5.00 -24.79
N GLU A 116 -3.70 4.24 -24.68
CA GLU A 116 -3.79 3.08 -23.80
C GLU A 116 -2.78 1.99 -24.17
N ARG A 117 -2.71 1.59 -25.45
CA ARG A 117 -1.75 0.57 -25.91
C ARG A 117 -0.30 0.95 -25.58
N ARG A 118 0.08 2.19 -25.89
CA ARG A 118 1.43 2.70 -25.62
C ARG A 118 1.70 2.82 -24.12
N GLY A 119 0.74 3.30 -23.34
CA GLY A 119 0.83 3.39 -21.90
C GLY A 119 1.04 2.02 -21.24
N THR A 120 0.27 1.01 -21.67
CA THR A 120 0.41 -0.37 -21.21
C THR A 120 1.79 -0.94 -21.58
N ALA A 121 2.26 -0.71 -22.80
CA ALA A 121 3.58 -1.16 -23.24
C ALA A 121 4.73 -0.55 -22.39
N LEU A 122 4.58 0.72 -21.94
CA LEU A 122 5.54 1.35 -21.03
C LEU A 122 5.49 0.73 -19.63
N ILE A 123 4.31 0.38 -19.12
CA ILE A 123 4.17 -0.34 -17.85
C ILE A 123 4.89 -1.69 -17.92
N ASP A 124 4.61 -2.48 -18.95
CA ASP A 124 5.25 -3.78 -19.16
C ASP A 124 6.78 -3.68 -19.32
N ALA A 125 7.23 -2.62 -20.01
CA ALA A 125 8.66 -2.36 -20.16
C ALA A 125 9.33 -2.02 -18.82
N LEU A 126 8.70 -1.20 -18.00
CA LEU A 126 9.19 -0.85 -16.67
C LEU A 126 9.27 -2.09 -15.76
N GLU A 127 8.22 -2.92 -15.76
CA GLU A 127 8.17 -4.14 -14.98
C GLU A 127 9.30 -5.10 -15.35
N ARG A 128 9.55 -5.27 -16.66
CA ARG A 128 10.67 -6.11 -17.15
C ARG A 128 12.06 -5.64 -16.70
N THR A 129 12.22 -4.36 -16.40
CA THR A 129 13.49 -3.84 -15.84
C THR A 129 13.69 -4.19 -14.37
N GLY A 130 12.64 -4.64 -13.67
CA GLY A 130 12.66 -4.85 -12.23
C GLY A 130 12.77 -3.55 -11.41
N THR A 131 12.65 -2.39 -12.05
CA THR A 131 12.82 -1.08 -11.37
C THR A 131 11.66 -0.76 -10.48
N ALA A 132 10.42 -0.96 -10.93
CA ALA A 132 9.21 -0.71 -10.19
C ALA A 132 8.04 -1.52 -10.74
N LEU A 133 7.06 -1.78 -9.88
CA LEU A 133 5.75 -2.29 -10.26
C LEU A 133 4.74 -1.14 -10.16
N VAL A 134 4.13 -0.79 -11.26
CA VAL A 134 3.04 0.18 -11.35
C VAL A 134 1.82 -0.49 -11.96
N SER A 135 0.65 0.09 -11.75
CA SER A 135 -0.59 -0.44 -12.32
C SER A 135 -1.24 0.57 -13.26
N SER A 136 -2.14 0.10 -14.11
CA SER A 136 -3.04 0.96 -14.85
C SER A 136 -4.37 1.13 -14.13
N THR A 137 -5.07 2.21 -14.47
CA THR A 137 -6.45 2.47 -14.04
C THR A 137 -7.17 3.27 -15.12
N ARG A 138 -8.48 3.48 -14.95
CA ARG A 138 -9.26 4.39 -15.80
C ARG A 138 -9.91 5.48 -14.94
N LEU A 139 -9.68 6.72 -15.32
CA LEU A 139 -10.26 7.91 -14.67
C LEU A 139 -11.05 8.69 -15.71
N PRO A 140 -12.30 9.01 -15.47
CA PRO A 140 -13.45 9.24 -16.34
C PRO A 140 -13.28 8.69 -17.77
N GLY A 141 -13.14 7.36 -17.88
CA GLY A 141 -13.03 6.64 -19.14
C GLY A 141 -11.65 6.67 -19.82
N ARG A 142 -10.69 7.42 -19.30
CA ARG A 142 -9.33 7.55 -19.86
C ARG A 142 -8.34 6.65 -19.14
N HIS A 143 -7.46 6.02 -19.91
CA HIS A 143 -6.36 5.23 -19.37
C HIS A 143 -5.36 6.11 -18.61
N ALA A 144 -4.92 5.64 -17.45
CA ALA A 144 -3.91 6.27 -16.62
C ALA A 144 -2.98 5.25 -16.00
N VAL A 145 -1.74 5.64 -15.77
CA VAL A 145 -0.78 4.94 -14.91
C VAL A 145 -1.09 5.32 -13.47
N ARG A 146 -1.14 4.32 -12.60
CA ARG A 146 -1.35 4.49 -11.17
C ARG A 146 -0.09 4.10 -10.42
N LEU A 147 0.62 5.08 -9.91
CA LEU A 147 1.77 4.91 -9.03
C LEU A 147 1.30 4.90 -7.57
N CYS A 148 1.51 3.78 -6.88
CA CYS A 148 1.21 3.62 -5.46
C CYS A 148 2.51 3.53 -4.67
N ILE A 149 2.81 4.54 -3.86
CA ILE A 149 4.04 4.62 -3.08
C ILE A 149 3.75 4.08 -1.67
N LEU A 150 3.92 2.77 -1.50
CA LEU A 150 3.58 2.08 -0.26
C LEU A 150 4.79 1.50 0.47
N ASN A 151 5.92 1.38 -0.21
CA ASN A 151 7.13 0.84 0.40
C ASN A 151 7.84 1.93 1.21
N PRO A 152 8.03 1.76 2.53
CA PRO A 152 8.67 2.77 3.38
C PRO A 152 10.14 3.03 3.03
N THR A 153 10.77 2.16 2.25
CA THR A 153 12.16 2.34 1.76
C THR A 153 12.25 3.05 0.42
N SER A 154 11.10 3.46 -0.17
CA SER A 154 11.09 4.24 -1.40
C SER A 154 11.80 5.58 -1.23
N THR A 155 12.49 6.00 -2.28
CA THR A 155 13.23 7.26 -2.33
C THR A 155 12.74 8.13 -3.49
N GLU A 156 13.11 9.40 -3.49
CA GLU A 156 12.86 10.30 -4.62
C GLU A 156 13.50 9.79 -5.91
N GLU A 157 14.67 9.17 -5.81
CA GLU A 157 15.34 8.58 -6.97
C GLU A 157 14.52 7.44 -7.58
N HIS A 158 13.89 6.59 -6.77
CA HIS A 158 13.01 5.56 -7.28
C HIS A 158 11.81 6.16 -8.03
N VAL A 159 11.20 7.20 -7.45
CA VAL A 159 10.08 7.92 -8.06
C VAL A 159 10.51 8.60 -9.36
N ARG A 160 11.66 9.27 -9.36
CA ARG A 160 12.23 9.94 -10.53
C ARG A 160 12.42 8.97 -11.69
N ARG A 161 13.02 7.83 -11.46
CA ARG A 161 13.23 6.79 -12.49
C ARG A 161 11.93 6.32 -13.12
N VAL A 162 10.89 6.14 -12.29
CA VAL A 162 9.57 5.78 -12.80
C VAL A 162 9.02 6.88 -13.72
N ILE A 163 9.01 8.13 -13.27
CA ILE A 163 8.46 9.24 -14.05
C ILE A 163 9.27 9.46 -15.34
N GLU A 164 10.59 9.44 -15.28
CA GLU A 164 11.48 9.59 -16.43
C GLU A 164 11.28 8.46 -17.47
N HIS A 165 11.03 7.24 -17.02
CA HIS A 165 10.69 6.15 -17.92
C HIS A 165 9.44 6.47 -18.76
N PHE A 166 8.39 7.01 -18.14
CA PHE A 166 7.19 7.42 -18.86
C PHE A 166 7.38 8.70 -19.67
N ALA A 167 8.26 9.60 -19.27
CA ALA A 167 8.62 10.79 -20.03
C ALA A 167 9.45 10.47 -21.28
N GLY A 168 10.01 9.25 -21.38
CA GLY A 168 10.85 8.84 -22.50
C GLY A 168 12.29 9.32 -22.41
N ALA A 169 12.72 9.77 -21.25
CA ALA A 169 14.13 10.00 -20.97
C ALA A 169 14.88 8.65 -20.86
N PRO A 170 16.16 8.57 -21.29
CA PRO A 170 16.94 7.36 -21.10
C PRO A 170 17.08 7.09 -19.60
N VAL A 171 16.54 5.96 -19.15
CA VAL A 171 16.70 5.51 -17.76
C VAL A 171 18.17 5.10 -17.56
N PRO A 172 18.94 5.73 -16.68
CA PRO A 172 20.29 5.29 -16.40
C PRO A 172 20.26 3.83 -15.91
N PRO A 173 21.27 2.99 -16.28
CA PRO A 173 21.31 1.61 -15.83
C PRO A 173 21.24 1.58 -14.31
N ALA A 174 20.44 0.66 -13.76
CA ALA A 174 20.30 0.47 -12.33
C ALA A 174 21.69 0.34 -11.71
N GLY A 175 22.12 1.36 -10.98
CA GLY A 175 23.35 1.30 -10.21
C GLY A 175 23.25 0.07 -9.31
N GLN A 176 24.34 -0.70 -9.22
CA GLN A 176 24.48 -1.90 -8.43
C GLN A 176 24.27 -1.65 -6.92
N HIS A 177 23.06 -1.30 -6.53
CA HIS A 177 22.67 -1.10 -5.15
C HIS A 177 21.51 -2.06 -4.84
N GLY A 178 21.90 -3.24 -4.39
CA GLY A 178 20.96 -4.24 -3.92
C GLY A 178 21.21 -5.59 -4.57
N ARG A 179 22.15 -6.35 -4.02
CA ARG A 179 22.26 -7.78 -4.26
C ARG A 179 20.86 -8.38 -4.15
N ALA A 180 20.42 -8.98 -5.23
CA ALA A 180 19.35 -9.97 -5.17
C ALA A 180 19.74 -10.96 -4.07
N VAL A 181 18.90 -11.11 -3.06
CA VAL A 181 19.04 -12.16 -2.07
C VAL A 181 18.76 -13.46 -2.82
N PRO A 182 19.73 -14.36 -3.00
CA PRO A 182 19.46 -15.65 -3.63
C PRO A 182 18.45 -16.39 -2.75
N ALA A 183 17.43 -16.95 -3.35
CA ALA A 183 16.54 -17.89 -2.70
C ALA A 183 17.39 -19.07 -2.20
N GLY A 184 17.62 -19.16 -0.89
CA GLY A 184 18.26 -20.31 -0.29
C GLY A 184 19.47 -20.04 0.61
N SER A 185 19.43 -19.11 1.54
CA SER A 185 20.29 -19.19 2.73
C SER A 185 19.50 -18.79 3.96
N ARG A 186 19.15 -19.79 4.76
CA ARG A 186 18.87 -19.58 6.19
C ARG A 186 20.18 -19.17 6.84
N ALA A 187 20.47 -17.88 6.87
CA ALA A 187 21.55 -17.31 7.66
C ALA A 187 20.96 -16.64 8.88
N GLY A 188 21.52 -16.98 10.04
CA GLY A 188 21.07 -16.65 11.37
C GLY A 188 20.88 -15.15 11.59
N PHE A 189 19.80 -14.84 12.25
CA PHE A 189 19.51 -13.55 12.83
C PHE A 189 20.57 -13.28 13.91
N SER A 190 21.60 -12.52 13.58
CA SER A 190 22.52 -11.99 14.56
C SER A 190 21.80 -10.86 15.29
N SER A 191 21.49 -11.12 16.55
CA SER A 191 20.90 -10.20 17.52
C SER A 191 21.94 -9.14 17.92
N SER A 192 21.95 -7.98 17.28
CA SER A 192 22.58 -6.78 17.78
C SER A 192 21.59 -5.62 17.81
N TRP A 193 20.55 -5.74 18.62
CA TRP A 193 19.72 -4.63 19.04
C TRP A 193 20.03 -4.31 20.50
N PRO A 194 20.23 -3.02 20.87
CA PRO A 194 20.45 -2.65 22.25
C PRO A 194 19.18 -2.96 23.07
N ALA A 195 19.33 -3.78 24.09
CA ALA A 195 18.31 -4.02 25.09
C ALA A 195 17.95 -2.69 25.78
N ARG A 196 16.73 -2.18 25.54
CA ARG A 196 16.16 -1.14 26.40
C ARG A 196 15.69 -1.80 27.68
N THR A 197 16.42 -1.55 28.76
CA THR A 197 15.98 -1.81 30.13
C THR A 197 14.75 -0.95 30.43
N PHE A 198 13.64 -1.58 30.67
CA PHE A 198 12.48 -0.95 31.30
C PHE A 198 12.79 -0.82 32.79
N SER A 199 12.98 0.40 33.28
CA SER A 199 12.96 0.72 34.70
C SER A 199 11.66 1.44 34.99
N GLY A 200 10.91 0.89 35.98
CA GLY A 200 9.90 1.55 36.80
C GLY A 200 8.58 1.89 36.15
#